data_904a2333a6b79614f9f4ffb57ddeb1d2
#
_entry.id   904a2333a6b79614f9f4ffb57ddeb1d2
#
_cell.length_a   1.000
_cell.length_b   1.000
_cell.length_c   1.000
_cell.angle_alpha   90.00
_cell.angle_beta   90.00
_cell.angle_gamma   90.00
#
_symmetry.space_group_name_H-M   'P 1'
#
loop_
_entity.id
_entity.type
_entity.pdbx_description
1 polymer ?
#
loop_
_entity_poly.entity_id
_entity_poly.type
_entity_poly.pdbx_seq_one_letter_code
_entity_poly.pdbx_strand_id
1 'polypeptide(L)'
;MSMLETAEVVAARYSIGRDLQDEYSLECQRRVGAALQGGRFNDEIVPITTRMAFVDKDTKQVSYQQVTLSKDEGPRPDTTAEGLAKIKPVFEGKTISAGNASQLSDGA
;
A
#
# COMPACT_ATOMS: atom_id res chain seq x y z
N MET A 1 6.41 -20.95 -6.95
CA MET A 1 6.82 -19.57 -7.28
C MET A 1 5.80 -18.61 -6.71
N SER A 2 6.24 -17.66 -5.93
CA SER A 2 5.35 -16.63 -5.38
C SER A 2 4.90 -15.62 -6.45
N MET A 3 3.85 -14.85 -6.17
CA MET A 3 3.41 -13.80 -7.10
C MET A 3 4.47 -12.72 -7.27
N LEU A 4 5.26 -12.43 -6.24
CA LEU A 4 6.37 -11.49 -6.35
C LEU A 4 7.47 -12.00 -7.29
N GLU A 5 7.81 -13.27 -7.20
CA GLU A 5 8.75 -13.90 -8.14
C GLU A 5 8.22 -13.88 -9.57
N THR A 6 6.93 -14.15 -9.74
CA THR A 6 6.28 -14.05 -11.06
C THR A 6 6.38 -12.64 -11.62
N ALA A 7 6.14 -11.62 -10.80
CA ALA A 7 6.27 -10.22 -11.20
C ALA A 7 7.70 -9.88 -11.63
N GLU A 8 8.72 -10.39 -10.94
CA GLU A 8 10.12 -10.22 -11.35
C GLU A 8 10.42 -10.87 -12.70
N VAL A 9 9.87 -12.06 -12.94
CA VAL A 9 10.02 -12.73 -14.24
C VAL A 9 9.40 -11.90 -15.36
N VAL A 10 8.22 -11.34 -15.14
CA VAL A 10 7.55 -10.47 -16.12
C VAL A 10 8.35 -9.20 -16.36
N ALA A 11 8.82 -8.55 -15.30
CA ALA A 11 9.63 -7.35 -15.38
C ALA A 11 10.91 -7.60 -16.21
N ALA A 12 11.59 -8.71 -15.96
CA ALA A 12 12.78 -9.08 -16.72
C ALA A 12 12.46 -9.39 -18.18
N ARG A 13 11.39 -10.13 -18.44
CA ARG A 13 10.98 -10.54 -19.79
C ARG A 13 10.68 -9.35 -20.70
N TYR A 14 10.04 -8.33 -20.15
CA TYR A 14 9.62 -7.15 -20.90
C TYR A 14 10.53 -5.94 -20.67
N SER A 15 11.66 -6.13 -20.02
CA SER A 15 12.64 -5.08 -19.71
C SER A 15 12.03 -3.88 -18.98
N ILE A 16 11.18 -4.14 -18.02
CA ILE A 16 10.56 -3.11 -17.19
C ILE A 16 11.45 -2.87 -15.97
N GLY A 17 12.15 -1.73 -15.96
CA GLY A 17 13.05 -1.36 -14.89
C GLY A 17 12.33 -0.83 -13.66
N ARG A 18 13.07 -0.69 -12.56
CA ARG A 18 12.59 -0.14 -11.29
C ARG A 18 11.98 1.25 -11.47
N ASP A 19 12.60 2.09 -12.28
CA ASP A 19 12.18 3.47 -12.52
C ASP A 19 10.76 3.55 -13.05
N LEU A 20 10.44 2.74 -14.06
CA LEU A 20 9.10 2.69 -14.66
C LEU A 20 8.06 2.17 -13.68
N GLN A 21 8.42 1.17 -12.88
CA GLN A 21 7.53 0.60 -11.87
C GLN A 21 7.19 1.64 -10.80
N ASP A 22 8.17 2.36 -10.31
CA ASP A 22 7.99 3.40 -9.30
C ASP A 22 7.21 4.60 -9.86
N GLU A 23 7.48 5.00 -11.10
CA GLU A 23 6.73 6.06 -11.79
C GLU A 23 5.25 5.72 -11.90
N TYR A 24 4.94 4.51 -12.32
CA TYR A 24 3.56 4.04 -12.39
C TYR A 24 2.88 4.02 -11.02
N SER A 25 3.59 3.54 -10.00
CA SER A 25 3.08 3.48 -8.64
C SER A 25 2.81 4.88 -8.07
N LEU A 26 3.70 5.83 -8.35
CA LEU A 26 3.52 7.23 -7.95
C LEU A 26 2.26 7.83 -8.60
N GLU A 27 2.07 7.58 -9.89
CA GLU A 27 0.87 8.04 -10.60
C GLU A 27 -0.41 7.40 -10.05
N CYS A 28 -0.37 6.13 -9.68
CA CYS A 28 -1.49 5.47 -9.02
C CYS A 28 -1.86 6.16 -7.71
N GLN A 29 -0.88 6.47 -6.86
CA GLN A 29 -1.11 7.17 -5.60
C GLN A 29 -1.66 8.59 -5.83
N ARG A 30 -1.16 9.29 -6.84
CA ARG A 30 -1.66 10.60 -7.20
C ARG A 30 -3.13 10.57 -7.62
N ARG A 31 -3.50 9.63 -8.46
CA ARG A 31 -4.89 9.47 -8.93
C ARG A 31 -5.82 9.08 -7.81
N VAL A 32 -5.43 8.15 -6.96
CA VAL A 32 -6.23 7.76 -5.80
C VAL A 32 -6.39 8.92 -4.82
N GLY A 33 -5.32 9.68 -4.55
CA GLY A 33 -5.39 10.86 -3.71
C GLY A 33 -6.38 11.90 -4.24
N ALA A 34 -6.34 12.17 -5.54
CA ALA A 34 -7.29 13.09 -6.18
C ALA A 34 -8.73 12.58 -6.10
N ALA A 35 -8.95 11.28 -6.30
CA ALA A 35 -10.27 10.67 -6.20
C ALA A 35 -10.83 10.73 -4.78
N LEU A 36 -9.99 10.51 -3.76
CA LEU A 36 -10.38 10.62 -2.36
C LEU A 36 -10.77 12.06 -2.00
N GLN A 37 -9.98 13.04 -2.41
CA GLN A 37 -10.29 14.46 -2.19
C GLN A 37 -11.56 14.88 -2.90
N GLY A 38 -11.82 14.34 -4.09
CA GLY A 38 -13.04 14.58 -4.86
C GLY A 38 -14.26 13.83 -4.38
N GLY A 39 -14.14 13.02 -3.32
CA GLY A 39 -15.27 12.27 -2.75
C GLY A 39 -15.80 11.13 -3.62
N ARG A 40 -15.02 10.64 -4.58
CA ARG A 40 -15.47 9.61 -5.53
C ARG A 40 -15.75 8.25 -4.90
N PHE A 41 -15.16 7.97 -3.74
CA PHE A 41 -15.34 6.70 -3.02
C PHE A 41 -16.32 6.80 -1.86
N ASN A 42 -16.94 7.96 -1.62
CA ASN A 42 -17.79 8.16 -0.45
C ASN A 42 -18.98 7.20 -0.41
N ASP A 43 -19.56 6.87 -1.57
CA ASP A 43 -20.68 5.96 -1.66
C ASP A 43 -20.29 4.49 -1.48
N GLU A 44 -19.03 4.18 -1.62
CA GLU A 44 -18.51 2.81 -1.51
C GLU A 44 -18.03 2.49 -0.09
N ILE A 45 -17.72 3.50 0.71
CA ILE A 45 -17.16 3.32 2.04
C ILE A 45 -18.30 3.16 3.05
N VAL A 46 -18.27 2.02 3.75
CA VAL A 46 -19.21 1.72 4.84
C VAL A 46 -18.41 1.79 6.16
N PRO A 47 -18.70 2.77 7.02
CA PRO A 47 -18.01 2.86 8.31
C PRO A 47 -18.30 1.66 9.20
N ILE A 48 -17.29 1.16 9.87
CA ILE A 48 -17.39 0.04 10.81
C ILE A 48 -16.88 0.49 12.18
N THR A 49 -17.69 0.28 13.19
CA THR A 49 -17.29 0.51 14.59
C THR A 49 -16.96 -0.83 15.23
N THR A 50 -15.78 -0.94 15.79
CA THR A 50 -15.31 -2.15 16.43
C THR A 50 -14.40 -1.85 17.62
N ARG A 51 -14.08 -2.88 18.38
CA ARG A 51 -13.09 -2.80 19.45
C ARG A 51 -11.72 -3.09 18.88
N MET A 52 -10.79 -2.18 19.10
CA MET A 52 -9.40 -2.33 18.67
C MET A 52 -8.53 -2.59 19.90
N ALA A 53 -7.63 -3.57 19.79
CA ALA A 53 -6.65 -3.87 20.80
C ALA A 53 -5.46 -2.93 20.67
N PHE A 54 -5.07 -2.32 21.78
CA PHE A 54 -3.86 -1.51 21.88
C PHE A 54 -2.89 -2.20 22.82
N VAL A 55 -1.67 -2.42 22.36
CA VAL A 55 -0.61 -3.04 23.16
C VAL A 55 0.40 -1.97 23.56
N ASP A 56 0.58 -1.79 24.87
CA ASP A 56 1.62 -0.91 25.38
C ASP A 56 3.00 -1.52 25.07
N LYS A 57 3.88 -0.73 24.46
CA LYS A 57 5.21 -1.19 24.03
C LYS A 57 6.12 -1.51 25.23
N ASP A 58 5.94 -0.83 26.33
CA ASP A 58 6.79 -0.96 27.52
C ASP A 58 6.28 -2.06 28.46
N THR A 59 4.99 -2.03 28.82
CA THR A 59 4.38 -2.96 29.76
C THR A 59 3.78 -4.19 29.11
N LYS A 60 3.60 -4.17 27.77
CA LYS A 60 2.92 -5.20 26.98
C LYS A 60 1.47 -5.47 27.44
N GLN A 61 0.89 -4.55 28.17
CA GLN A 61 -0.52 -4.64 28.53
C GLN A 61 -1.40 -4.39 27.31
N VAL A 62 -2.46 -5.19 27.21
CA VAL A 62 -3.45 -5.07 26.15
C VAL A 62 -4.65 -4.31 26.69
N SER A 63 -5.00 -3.21 26.02
CA SER A 63 -6.24 -2.46 26.29
C SER A 63 -7.11 -2.46 25.04
N TYR A 64 -8.43 -2.32 25.23
CA TYR A 64 -9.38 -2.30 24.14
C TYR A 64 -10.10 -0.95 24.11
N GLN A 65 -10.17 -0.37 22.93
CA GLN A 65 -10.90 0.89 22.71
C GLN A 65 -11.86 0.72 21.54
N GLN A 66 -13.02 1.35 21.65
CA GLN A 66 -13.95 1.41 20.54
C GLN A 66 -13.45 2.41 19.51
N VAL A 67 -13.34 1.96 18.26
CA VAL A 67 -12.89 2.78 17.14
C VAL A 67 -13.85 2.64 15.98
N THR A 68 -13.98 3.70 15.21
CA THR A 68 -14.75 3.68 13.95
C THR A 68 -13.78 3.83 12.78
N LEU A 69 -13.72 2.81 11.94
CA LEU A 69 -12.98 2.86 10.69
C LEU A 69 -13.91 3.41 9.60
N SER A 70 -13.56 4.56 9.06
CA SER A 70 -14.41 5.27 8.09
C SER A 70 -13.66 5.67 6.82
N LYS A 71 -12.42 5.23 6.65
CA LYS A 71 -11.62 5.54 5.45
C LYS A 71 -10.77 4.35 5.05
N ASP A 72 -10.43 4.30 3.77
CA ASP A 72 -9.44 3.37 3.25
C ASP A 72 -8.04 3.80 3.73
N GLU A 73 -7.35 2.91 4.43
CA GLU A 73 -6.00 3.14 4.96
C GLU A 73 -4.90 2.71 4.00
N GLY A 74 -5.26 2.11 2.88
CA GLY A 74 -4.30 1.64 1.87
C GLY A 74 -3.59 2.76 1.11
N PRO A 75 -4.31 3.80 0.64
CA PRO A 75 -3.68 4.88 -0.12
C PRO A 75 -2.68 5.69 0.72
N ARG A 76 -1.59 6.09 0.07
CA ARG A 76 -0.53 6.92 0.66
C ARG A 76 -0.32 8.16 -0.20
N PRO A 77 -1.14 9.21 -0.04
CA PRO A 77 -1.08 10.40 -0.90
C PRO A 77 0.20 11.24 -0.73
N ASP A 78 0.94 11.03 0.35
CA ASP A 78 2.24 11.65 0.61
C ASP A 78 3.42 10.96 -0.09
N THR A 79 3.15 9.96 -0.92
CA THR A 79 4.17 9.22 -1.67
C THR A 79 4.94 10.15 -2.62
N THR A 80 6.27 10.03 -2.61
CA THR A 80 7.17 10.77 -3.50
C THR A 80 8.03 9.81 -4.32
N ALA A 81 8.53 10.27 -5.46
CA ALA A 81 9.44 9.48 -6.28
C ALA A 81 10.72 9.10 -5.53
N GLU A 82 11.25 10.03 -4.74
CA GLU A 82 12.44 9.80 -3.92
C GLU A 82 12.18 8.76 -2.82
N GLY A 83 11.02 8.84 -2.18
CA GLY A 83 10.61 7.89 -1.15
C GLY A 83 10.47 6.48 -1.72
N LEU A 84 9.86 6.33 -2.89
CA LEU A 84 9.74 5.03 -3.57
C LEU A 84 11.11 4.44 -3.94
N ALA A 85 12.00 5.26 -4.46
CA ALA A 85 13.34 4.82 -4.88
C ALA A 85 14.18 4.29 -3.71
N LYS A 86 13.95 4.79 -2.50
CA LYS A 86 14.69 4.38 -1.28
C LYS A 86 14.23 3.05 -0.72
N ILE A 87 13.07 2.55 -1.10
CA ILE A 87 12.54 1.28 -0.58
C ILE A 87 13.36 0.12 -1.17
N LYS A 88 13.87 -0.73 -0.29
CA LYS A 88 14.65 -1.89 -0.72
C LYS A 88 13.75 -2.89 -1.45
N PRO A 89 14.24 -3.54 -2.51
CA PRO A 89 13.49 -4.60 -3.17
C PRO A 89 13.30 -5.80 -2.23
N VAL A 90 12.22 -6.54 -2.45
CA VAL A 90 11.92 -7.75 -1.67
C VAL A 90 13.02 -8.80 -1.84
N PHE A 91 13.49 -8.96 -3.08
CA PHE A 91 14.61 -9.84 -3.39
C PHE A 91 15.83 -9.00 -3.75
N GLU A 92 16.99 -9.35 -3.19
CA GLU A 92 18.23 -8.63 -3.44
C GLU A 92 18.55 -8.56 -4.95
N GLY A 93 18.90 -7.37 -5.42
CA GLY A 93 19.23 -7.14 -6.83
C GLY A 93 18.04 -7.16 -7.78
N LYS A 94 16.81 -7.18 -7.26
CA LYS A 94 15.58 -7.19 -8.03
C LYS A 94 14.87 -5.84 -7.98
N THR A 95 13.65 -5.77 -8.52
CA THR A 95 12.96 -4.49 -8.75
C THR A 95 11.67 -4.33 -7.94
N ILE A 96 11.00 -5.42 -7.58
CA ILE A 96 9.73 -5.36 -6.85
C ILE A 96 9.97 -5.00 -5.39
N SER A 97 9.29 -3.96 -4.91
CA SER A 97 9.38 -3.47 -3.53
C SER A 97 7.99 -3.29 -2.92
N ALA A 98 7.94 -3.00 -1.63
CA ALA A 98 6.69 -2.68 -0.96
C ALA A 98 6.00 -1.43 -1.52
N GLY A 99 6.74 -0.56 -2.21
CA GLY A 99 6.17 0.66 -2.81
C GLY A 99 5.52 0.44 -4.16
N ASN A 100 5.93 -0.59 -4.90
CA ASN A 100 5.40 -0.87 -6.24
C ASN A 100 4.65 -2.19 -6.36
N ALA A 101 4.63 -3.01 -5.32
CA ALA A 101 3.84 -4.23 -5.28
C ALA A 101 2.37 -3.94 -4.97
N SER A 102 1.48 -4.79 -5.46
CA SER A 102 0.06 -4.74 -5.08
C SER A 102 -0.11 -5.17 -3.62
N GLN A 103 -1.03 -4.53 -2.93
CA GLN A 103 -1.41 -4.93 -1.58
C GLN A 103 -2.16 -6.26 -1.62
N LEU A 104 -2.01 -7.04 -0.54
CA LEU A 104 -2.79 -8.26 -0.32
C LEU A 104 -4.11 -7.84 0.34
N SER A 105 -5.08 -7.46 -0.48
CA SER A 105 -6.38 -7.03 -0.01
C SER A 105 -7.41 -8.10 -0.29
N ASP A 106 -8.19 -8.44 0.74
CA ASP A 106 -9.39 -9.25 0.55
C ASP A 106 -10.45 -8.35 -0.09
N GLY A 107 -10.90 -8.68 -1.22
CA GLY A 107 -11.90 -7.89 -1.92
C GLY A 107 -13.26 -7.91 -1.21
N ALA A 108 -14.13 -6.98 -1.52
CA ALA A 108 -15.49 -6.93 -1.03
C ALA A 108 -16.46 -6.61 -2.17
#